data_934fc789112619b8846edc657856c4e0
#
_entry.id   934fc789112619b8846edc657856c4e0
#
_cell.length_a   1.000
_cell.length_b   1.000
_cell.length_c   1.000
_cell.angle_alpha   90.00
_cell.angle_beta   90.00
_cell.angle_gamma   90.00
#
_symmetry.space_group_name_H-M   'P 1'
#
loop_
_entity.id
_entity.type
_entity.pdbx_description
1 polymer ?
#
loop_
_entity_poly.entity_id
_entity_poly.type
_entity_poly.pdbx_seq_one_letter_code
_entity_poly.pdbx_strand_id
1 'polypeptide(L)'
;MTTINTAAAENSITVFRALIASLPIQHLNNAQRDDLSAIATESVEGLCHGLQYASESLATETTTENLQQLSAYFNACAHLIPALLVISEKAQNLHISHQQATVLSVE
;
A
#
# COMPACT_ATOMS: atom_id res chain seq x y z
N MET A 1 -24.65 7.16 -16.66
CA MET A 1 -24.05 7.73 -15.44
C MET A 1 -23.20 6.71 -14.67
N THR A 2 -23.52 5.42 -14.78
CA THR A 2 -22.73 4.33 -14.18
C THR A 2 -21.30 4.32 -14.69
N THR A 3 -21.07 4.65 -15.96
CA THR A 3 -19.72 4.69 -16.54
C THR A 3 -18.85 5.75 -15.87
N ILE A 4 -19.45 6.89 -15.50
CA ILE A 4 -18.72 7.98 -14.83
C ILE A 4 -18.28 7.54 -13.43
N ASN A 5 -19.16 6.85 -12.69
CA ASN A 5 -18.85 6.37 -11.35
C ASN A 5 -17.73 5.30 -11.36
N THR A 6 -17.75 4.40 -12.33
CA THR A 6 -16.70 3.38 -12.50
C THR A 6 -15.36 4.03 -12.83
N ALA A 7 -15.37 4.99 -13.75
CA ALA A 7 -14.16 5.73 -14.11
C ALA A 7 -13.62 6.53 -12.93
N ALA A 8 -14.52 7.14 -12.14
CA ALA A 8 -14.11 7.90 -10.95
C ALA A 8 -13.47 6.99 -9.89
N ALA A 9 -13.99 5.77 -9.71
CA ALA A 9 -13.42 4.80 -8.75
C ALA A 9 -12.03 4.34 -9.19
N GLU A 10 -11.86 4.01 -10.47
CA GLU A 10 -10.56 3.64 -11.03
C GLU A 10 -9.57 4.78 -10.94
N ASN A 11 -10.01 5.98 -11.26
CA ASN A 11 -9.21 7.20 -11.16
C ASN A 11 -8.83 7.48 -9.71
N SER A 12 -9.72 7.19 -8.75
CA SER A 12 -9.45 7.38 -7.32
C SER A 12 -8.26 6.52 -6.87
N ILE A 13 -8.22 5.25 -7.25
CA ILE A 13 -7.11 4.35 -6.92
C ILE A 13 -5.82 4.85 -7.60
N THR A 14 -5.89 5.17 -8.87
CA THR A 14 -4.75 5.65 -9.65
C THR A 14 -4.22 6.98 -9.11
N VAL A 15 -5.10 7.92 -8.82
CA VAL A 15 -4.74 9.24 -8.29
C VAL A 15 -4.10 9.10 -6.91
N PHE A 16 -4.69 8.30 -6.04
CA PHE A 16 -4.15 8.08 -4.69
C PHE A 16 -2.75 7.48 -4.77
N ARG A 17 -2.57 6.45 -5.60
CA ARG A 17 -1.27 5.81 -5.80
C ARG A 17 -0.24 6.80 -6.34
N ALA A 18 -0.62 7.65 -7.28
CA ALA A 18 0.26 8.67 -7.84
C ALA A 18 0.65 9.71 -6.81
N LEU A 19 -0.28 10.14 -5.97
CA LEU A 19 0.00 11.08 -4.88
C LEU A 19 0.98 10.48 -3.89
N ILE A 20 0.80 9.23 -3.52
CA ILE A 20 1.72 8.52 -2.62
C ILE A 20 3.11 8.41 -3.26
N ALA A 21 3.17 8.09 -4.55
CA ALA A 21 4.44 8.00 -5.28
C ALA A 21 5.17 9.34 -5.35
N SER A 22 4.46 10.46 -5.24
CA SER A 22 5.05 11.80 -5.28
C SER A 22 5.52 12.31 -3.92
N LEU A 23 5.30 11.58 -2.84
CA LEU A 23 5.75 11.99 -1.50
C LEU A 23 7.27 12.12 -1.46
N PRO A 24 7.80 13.16 -0.76
CA PRO A 24 9.24 13.42 -0.74
C PRO A 24 9.97 12.50 0.25
N ILE A 25 9.94 11.20 0.02
CA ILE A 25 10.57 10.19 0.87
C ILE A 25 12.09 10.37 0.87
N GLN A 26 12.64 10.93 -0.20
CA GLN A 26 14.08 11.22 -0.32
C GLN A 26 14.57 12.22 0.73
N HIS A 27 13.69 13.00 1.35
CA HIS A 27 14.05 13.95 2.40
C HIS A 27 14.20 13.30 3.77
N LEU A 28 13.77 12.04 3.92
CA LEU A 28 13.93 11.29 5.16
C LEU A 28 15.36 10.78 5.29
N ASN A 29 15.85 10.66 6.54
CA ASN A 29 17.14 10.03 6.78
C ASN A 29 17.00 8.50 6.67
N ASN A 30 18.15 7.80 6.73
CA ASN A 30 18.17 6.35 6.54
C ASN A 30 17.32 5.61 7.58
N ALA A 31 17.41 6.03 8.85
CA ALA A 31 16.62 5.39 9.92
C ALA A 31 15.12 5.55 9.68
N GLN A 32 14.69 6.75 9.28
CA GLN A 32 13.29 7.03 8.98
C GLN A 32 12.81 6.23 7.78
N ARG A 33 13.63 6.10 6.72
CA ARG A 33 13.27 5.30 5.55
C ARG A 33 13.16 3.82 5.89
N ASP A 34 14.07 3.31 6.72
CA ASP A 34 14.03 1.91 7.17
C ASP A 34 12.78 1.63 7.97
N ASP A 35 12.44 2.52 8.90
CA ASP A 35 11.21 2.40 9.68
C ASP A 35 9.97 2.43 8.79
N LEU A 36 9.94 3.36 7.85
CA LEU A 36 8.82 3.51 6.93
C LEU A 36 8.65 2.26 6.07
N SER A 37 9.74 1.72 5.55
CA SER A 37 9.73 0.49 4.76
C SER A 37 9.22 -0.70 5.58
N ALA A 38 9.69 -0.83 6.83
CA ALA A 38 9.28 -1.91 7.71
C ALA A 38 7.79 -1.82 8.04
N ILE A 39 7.32 -0.62 8.41
CA ILE A 39 5.90 -0.40 8.73
C ILE A 39 5.02 -0.68 7.51
N ALA A 40 5.43 -0.21 6.34
CA ALA A 40 4.67 -0.44 5.11
C ALA A 40 4.58 -1.93 4.78
N THR A 41 5.69 -2.66 4.89
CA THR A 41 5.73 -4.10 4.62
C THR A 41 4.87 -4.87 5.61
N GLU A 42 4.99 -4.58 6.89
CA GLU A 42 4.19 -5.23 7.94
C GLU A 42 2.71 -4.94 7.76
N SER A 43 2.36 -3.71 7.36
CA SER A 43 0.98 -3.32 7.12
C SER A 43 0.38 -4.09 5.94
N VAL A 44 1.14 -4.26 4.87
CA VAL A 44 0.69 -5.06 3.72
C VAL A 44 0.44 -6.51 4.14
N GLU A 45 1.36 -7.09 4.90
CA GLU A 45 1.19 -8.47 5.40
C GLU A 45 -0.06 -8.60 6.27
N GLY A 46 -0.26 -7.65 7.19
CA GLY A 46 -1.43 -7.65 8.05
C GLY A 46 -2.73 -7.51 7.27
N LEU A 47 -2.77 -6.62 6.28
CA LEU A 47 -3.94 -6.45 5.42
C LEU A 47 -4.21 -7.71 4.59
N CYS A 48 -3.17 -8.37 4.10
CA CYS A 48 -3.33 -9.60 3.33
C CYS A 48 -3.84 -10.75 4.20
N HIS A 49 -3.35 -10.87 5.44
CA HIS A 49 -3.88 -11.86 6.39
C HIS A 49 -5.36 -11.58 6.69
N GLY A 50 -5.73 -10.31 6.84
CA GLY A 50 -7.11 -9.90 7.03
C GLY A 50 -7.99 -10.27 5.85
N LEU A 51 -7.48 -10.12 4.62
CA LEU A 51 -8.19 -10.52 3.41
C LEU A 51 -8.44 -12.03 3.39
N GLN A 52 -7.45 -12.81 3.80
CA GLN A 52 -7.61 -14.27 3.86
C GLN A 52 -8.69 -14.65 4.87
N TYR A 53 -8.67 -14.05 6.05
CA TYR A 53 -9.68 -14.27 7.07
C TYR A 53 -11.07 -13.86 6.59
N ALA A 54 -11.18 -12.70 5.93
CA ALA A 54 -12.44 -12.22 5.39
C ALA A 54 -12.97 -13.15 4.30
N SER A 55 -12.09 -13.69 3.46
CA SER A 55 -12.46 -14.66 2.43
C SER A 55 -13.04 -15.94 3.04
N GLU A 56 -12.43 -16.43 4.12
CA GLU A 56 -12.94 -17.60 4.84
C GLU A 56 -14.30 -17.32 5.48
N SER A 57 -14.48 -16.13 6.03
CA SER A 57 -15.75 -15.71 6.61
C SER A 57 -16.87 -15.66 5.57
N LEU A 58 -16.58 -15.23 4.36
CA LEU A 58 -17.55 -15.22 3.26
C LEU A 58 -18.03 -16.62 2.92
N ALA A 59 -17.19 -17.63 3.07
CA ALA A 59 -17.54 -19.02 2.77
C ALA A 59 -18.44 -19.62 3.84
N THR A 60 -18.41 -19.12 5.08
CA THR A 60 -19.11 -19.73 6.22
C THR A 60 -20.34 -18.98 6.69
N GLU A 61 -20.31 -17.66 6.68
CA GLU A 61 -21.44 -16.83 7.16
C GLU A 61 -21.57 -15.57 6.30
N THR A 62 -22.75 -15.43 5.68
CA THR A 62 -23.00 -14.29 4.82
C THR A 62 -24.31 -13.61 5.23
N THR A 63 -24.21 -12.58 6.08
CA THR A 63 -25.34 -11.69 6.35
C THR A 63 -25.14 -10.41 5.55
N THR A 64 -26.23 -9.66 5.32
CA THR A 64 -26.14 -8.37 4.60
C THR A 64 -25.23 -7.40 5.32
N GLU A 65 -25.30 -7.36 6.64
CA GLU A 65 -24.46 -6.50 7.45
C GLU A 65 -22.98 -6.86 7.31
N ASN A 66 -22.65 -8.15 7.35
CA ASN A 66 -21.28 -8.62 7.17
C ASN A 66 -20.76 -8.29 5.77
N LEU A 67 -21.62 -8.44 4.75
CA LEU A 67 -21.22 -8.09 3.37
C LEU A 67 -20.87 -6.61 3.23
N GLN A 68 -21.61 -5.73 3.89
CA GLN A 68 -21.31 -4.30 3.85
C GLN A 68 -19.97 -4.00 4.51
N GLN A 69 -19.70 -4.59 5.67
CA GLN A 69 -18.43 -4.42 6.38
C GLN A 69 -17.26 -4.97 5.59
N LEU A 70 -17.43 -6.16 5.00
CA LEU A 70 -16.40 -6.77 4.17
C LEU A 70 -16.13 -5.96 2.91
N SER A 71 -17.18 -5.43 2.29
CA SER A 71 -17.03 -4.58 1.11
C SER A 71 -16.21 -3.34 1.42
N ALA A 72 -16.48 -2.68 2.56
CA ALA A 72 -15.71 -1.53 3.01
C ALA A 72 -14.24 -1.90 3.26
N TYR A 73 -13.99 -3.05 3.87
CA TYR A 73 -12.65 -3.54 4.12
C TYR A 73 -11.90 -3.83 2.81
N PHE A 74 -12.55 -4.51 1.87
CA PHE A 74 -11.94 -4.79 0.56
C PHE A 74 -11.61 -3.51 -0.18
N ASN A 75 -12.48 -2.51 -0.11
CA ASN A 75 -12.24 -1.22 -0.74
C ASN A 75 -11.03 -0.51 -0.12
N ALA A 76 -10.92 -0.53 1.20
CA ALA A 76 -9.76 0.03 1.89
C ALA A 76 -8.47 -0.68 1.48
N CYS A 77 -8.48 -2.01 1.41
CA CYS A 77 -7.33 -2.80 0.96
C CYS A 77 -6.94 -2.46 -0.49
N ALA A 78 -7.93 -2.27 -1.37
CA ALA A 78 -7.67 -1.93 -2.76
C ALA A 78 -6.94 -0.60 -2.92
N HIS A 79 -7.16 0.34 -2.01
CA HIS A 79 -6.45 1.61 -2.01
C HIS A 79 -5.11 1.53 -1.28
N LEU A 80 -5.09 0.89 -0.11
CA LEU A 80 -3.94 0.93 0.79
C LEU A 80 -2.81 -0.02 0.37
N ILE A 81 -3.13 -1.22 -0.10
CA ILE A 81 -2.08 -2.19 -0.44
C ILE A 81 -1.16 -1.67 -1.54
N PRO A 82 -1.68 -1.20 -2.70
CA PRO A 82 -0.80 -0.64 -3.72
C PRO A 82 -0.02 0.58 -3.25
N ALA A 83 -0.63 1.46 -2.45
CA ALA A 83 0.03 2.64 -1.91
C ALA A 83 1.18 2.28 -0.98
N LEU A 84 0.95 1.33 -0.08
CA LEU A 84 1.98 0.87 0.87
C LEU A 84 3.13 0.17 0.14
N LEU A 85 2.84 -0.58 -0.91
CA LEU A 85 3.88 -1.21 -1.73
C LEU A 85 4.75 -0.17 -2.42
N VAL A 86 4.16 0.91 -2.92
CA VAL A 86 4.91 2.02 -3.51
C VAL A 86 5.83 2.66 -2.47
N ILE A 87 5.34 2.89 -1.26
CA ILE A 87 6.13 3.46 -0.17
C ILE A 87 7.31 2.55 0.17
N SER A 88 7.05 1.25 0.33
CA SER A 88 8.09 0.27 0.67
C SER A 88 9.17 0.22 -0.41
N GLU A 89 8.76 0.11 -1.67
CA GLU A 89 9.67 0.10 -2.81
C GLU A 89 10.54 1.36 -2.88
N LYS A 90 9.90 2.51 -2.74
CA LYS A 90 10.57 3.80 -2.85
C LYS A 90 11.60 3.97 -1.72
N ALA A 91 11.23 3.59 -0.51
CA ALA A 91 12.12 3.67 0.64
C ALA A 91 13.32 2.73 0.49
N GLN A 92 13.08 1.50 0.02
CA GLN A 92 14.14 0.52 -0.22
C GLN A 92 15.08 0.94 -1.35
N ASN A 93 14.53 1.44 -2.45
CA ASN A 93 15.33 1.87 -3.60
C ASN A 93 16.25 3.02 -3.25
N LEU A 94 15.75 3.98 -2.46
CA LEU A 94 16.58 5.10 -1.99
C LEU A 94 17.72 4.61 -1.09
N HIS A 95 17.45 3.63 -0.22
CA HIS A 95 18.46 3.05 0.65
C HIS A 95 19.55 2.33 -0.15
N ILE A 96 19.15 1.51 -1.12
CA ILE A 96 20.09 0.79 -2.00
C ILE A 96 20.94 1.76 -2.80
N SER A 97 20.33 2.79 -3.39
CA SER A 97 21.05 3.80 -4.16
C SER A 97 22.09 4.52 -3.30
N HIS A 98 21.74 4.85 -2.06
CA HIS A 98 22.64 5.51 -1.12
C HIS A 98 23.81 4.59 -0.75
N GLN A 99 23.57 3.31 -0.50
CA GLN A 99 24.62 2.34 -0.21
C GLN A 99 25.57 2.18 -1.40
N GLN A 100 25.04 2.09 -2.61
CA GLN A 100 25.85 1.99 -3.82
C GLN A 100 26.74 3.21 -4.01
N ALA A 101 26.19 4.39 -3.78
CA ALA A 101 26.96 5.63 -3.87
C ALA A 101 28.10 5.66 -2.84
N THR A 102 27.84 5.19 -1.61
CA THR A 102 28.84 5.11 -0.56
C THR A 102 29.97 4.14 -0.92
N VAL A 103 29.62 2.96 -1.45
CA VAL A 103 30.59 1.96 -1.87
C VAL A 103 31.47 2.50 -3.01
N LEU A 104 30.86 3.15 -4.00
CA LEU A 104 31.59 3.74 -5.13
C LEU A 104 32.53 4.86 -4.69
N SER A 105 32.13 5.64 -3.68
CA SER A 105 32.96 6.74 -3.20
C SER A 105 34.17 6.27 -2.38
N VAL A 106 34.16 5.06 -1.87
CA VAL A 106 35.28 4.47 -1.12
C VAL A 106 36.36 3.95 -2.07
N GLU A 107 35.98 3.54 -3.26
CA GLU A 107 36.94 3.08 -4.29
C GLU A 107 37.59 4.26 -5.00
#